data_ddf6ed1a776a9b2eaef9a890d565dba5
#
_entry.id   ddf6ed1a776a9b2eaef9a890d565dba5
#
_cell.length_a   1.000
_cell.length_b   1.000
_cell.length_c   1.000
_cell.angle_alpha   90.00
_cell.angle_beta   90.00
_cell.angle_gamma   90.00
#
_symmetry.space_group_name_H-M   'P 1'
#
loop_
_entity.id
_entity.type
_entity.pdbx_description
1 polymer ?
#
loop_
_entity_poly.entity_id
_entity_poly.type
_entity_poly.pdbx_seq_one_letter_code
_entity_poly.pdbx_strand_id
1 'polypeptide(L)'
;MRAFAVTPIHLPDEEIRRRQERYDRLSPPGLQVVLRDVGAGAPPSLDTDAAVRRSEEAVAVALRDARADSAWDAAFPDCVLDPAVPAAVGGGDVPVHGLLKLSAGHLAARGERFGAVVRNEAIGAELTRRLAAYGLTAHSAGVEVLDLPFDAIADTATWNAALGEAVARLAERGATAVLNGCSAVDVEPAALAARIVDPTAVALRLLTVDETPAGAAESVEGAVRA
;
A
#
# COMPACT_ATOMS: atom_id res chain seq x y z
N MET A 1 -15.39 10.41 -2.47
CA MET A 1 -14.10 10.15 -3.15
C MET A 1 -14.11 8.81 -3.85
N ARG A 2 -13.70 8.74 -5.11
CA ARG A 2 -13.63 7.52 -5.89
C ARG A 2 -12.20 7.29 -6.38
N ALA A 3 -11.56 6.19 -5.94
CA ALA A 3 -10.16 5.91 -6.22
C ALA A 3 -9.98 4.72 -7.17
N PHE A 4 -9.13 4.89 -8.17
CA PHE A 4 -8.68 3.82 -9.06
C PHE A 4 -7.52 3.07 -8.42
N ALA A 5 -7.61 1.74 -8.33
CA ALA A 5 -6.51 0.88 -7.93
C ALA A 5 -6.16 -0.10 -9.04
N VAL A 6 -4.88 -0.39 -9.24
CA VAL A 6 -4.42 -1.34 -10.26
C VAL A 6 -3.45 -2.36 -9.67
N THR A 7 -3.64 -3.63 -10.01
CA THR A 7 -2.76 -4.71 -9.56
C THR A 7 -1.36 -4.57 -10.15
N PRO A 8 -0.30 -4.99 -9.44
CA PRO A 8 1.08 -4.97 -9.98
C PRO A 8 1.37 -6.12 -10.94
N ILE A 9 0.53 -7.16 -10.93
CA ILE A 9 0.68 -8.40 -11.69
C ILE A 9 -0.66 -8.79 -12.29
N HIS A 10 -0.64 -9.58 -13.36
CA HIS A 10 -1.86 -10.14 -13.92
C HIS A 10 -2.47 -11.19 -12.99
N LEU A 11 -3.74 -11.05 -12.68
CA LEU A 11 -4.47 -11.89 -11.72
C LEU A 11 -5.76 -12.44 -12.34
N PRO A 12 -6.18 -13.66 -11.94
CA PRO A 12 -7.50 -14.17 -12.31
C PRO A 12 -8.63 -13.38 -11.63
N ASP A 13 -9.81 -13.39 -12.23
CA ASP A 13 -10.99 -12.64 -11.76
C ASP A 13 -11.39 -12.97 -10.31
N GLU A 14 -11.15 -14.20 -9.85
CA GLU A 14 -11.42 -14.61 -8.47
C GLU A 14 -10.54 -13.86 -7.48
N GLU A 15 -9.24 -13.73 -7.80
CA GLU A 15 -8.30 -13.00 -6.95
C GLU A 15 -8.57 -11.49 -6.96
N ILE A 16 -8.98 -10.94 -8.12
CA ILE A 16 -9.44 -9.54 -8.20
C ILE A 16 -10.65 -9.31 -7.29
N ARG A 17 -11.63 -10.22 -7.29
CA ARG A 17 -12.81 -10.11 -6.40
C ARG A 17 -12.41 -10.18 -4.93
N ARG A 18 -11.54 -11.13 -4.55
CA ARG A 18 -11.05 -11.25 -3.17
C ARG A 18 -10.36 -9.97 -2.69
N ARG A 19 -9.52 -9.37 -3.53
CA ARG A 19 -8.84 -8.11 -3.20
C ARG A 19 -9.80 -6.93 -3.19
N GLN A 20 -10.78 -6.89 -4.09
CA GLN A 20 -11.83 -5.85 -4.05
C GLN A 20 -12.60 -5.90 -2.73
N GLU A 21 -13.04 -7.07 -2.28
CA GLU A 21 -13.69 -7.25 -0.98
C GLU A 21 -12.83 -6.76 0.20
N ARG A 22 -11.50 -6.95 0.10
CA ARG A 22 -10.57 -6.41 1.09
C ARG A 22 -10.57 -4.87 1.08
N TYR A 23 -10.55 -4.24 -0.09
CA TYR A 23 -10.68 -2.79 -0.20
C TYR A 23 -12.00 -2.29 0.37
N ASP A 24 -13.10 -2.97 0.08
CA ASP A 24 -14.43 -2.61 0.58
C ASP A 24 -14.50 -2.65 2.11
N ARG A 25 -13.79 -3.60 2.74
CA ARG A 25 -13.68 -3.69 4.22
C ARG A 25 -12.78 -2.61 4.82
N LEU A 26 -11.70 -2.25 4.15
CA LEU A 26 -10.67 -1.34 4.68
C LEU A 26 -10.97 0.12 4.40
N SER A 27 -11.80 0.42 3.42
CA SER A 27 -12.11 1.80 3.02
C SER A 27 -12.92 2.52 4.10
N PRO A 28 -12.48 3.72 4.52
CA PRO A 28 -13.28 4.54 5.39
C PRO A 28 -14.56 5.04 4.69
N PRO A 29 -15.57 5.47 5.48
CA PRO A 29 -16.78 6.04 4.91
C PRO A 29 -16.48 7.17 3.92
N GLY A 30 -17.16 7.17 2.78
CA GLY A 30 -16.97 8.16 1.72
C GLY A 30 -15.87 7.82 0.71
N LEU A 31 -15.05 6.80 0.92
CA LEU A 31 -14.08 6.31 -0.06
C LEU A 31 -14.59 5.04 -0.76
N GLN A 32 -14.66 5.08 -2.07
CA GLN A 32 -14.89 3.91 -2.93
C GLN A 32 -13.62 3.59 -3.71
N VAL A 33 -13.02 2.44 -3.49
CA VAL A 33 -11.90 1.93 -4.28
C VAL A 33 -12.43 1.00 -5.37
N VAL A 34 -11.95 1.15 -6.59
CA VAL A 34 -12.26 0.24 -7.71
C VAL A 34 -10.94 -0.38 -8.19
N LEU A 35 -10.76 -1.66 -7.89
CA LEU A 35 -9.58 -2.41 -8.30
C LEU A 35 -9.73 -2.92 -9.73
N ARG A 36 -8.66 -2.78 -10.51
CA ARG A 36 -8.55 -3.31 -11.87
C ARG A 36 -7.32 -4.20 -12.01
N ASP A 37 -7.44 -5.23 -12.81
CA ASP A 37 -6.27 -5.98 -13.25
C ASP A 37 -5.42 -5.15 -14.21
N VAL A 38 -4.11 -5.25 -14.07
CA VAL A 38 -3.15 -4.54 -14.93
C VAL A 38 -3.09 -5.11 -16.35
N GLY A 39 -3.62 -6.30 -16.57
CA GLY A 39 -3.68 -6.99 -17.86
C GLY A 39 -2.58 -8.04 -18.09
N ALA A 40 -2.82 -8.90 -19.07
CA ALA A 40 -2.00 -10.07 -19.39
C ALA A 40 -0.55 -9.75 -19.82
N GLY A 41 -0.22 -8.50 -20.15
CA GLY A 41 1.14 -8.06 -20.45
C GLY A 41 2.05 -7.95 -19.22
N ALA A 42 1.47 -7.89 -18.02
CA ALA A 42 2.21 -7.85 -16.77
C ALA A 42 2.77 -9.24 -16.37
N PRO A 43 3.78 -9.30 -15.50
CA PRO A 43 4.29 -10.58 -15.00
C PRO A 43 3.24 -11.26 -14.10
N PRO A 44 3.30 -12.61 -13.96
CA PRO A 44 2.42 -13.35 -13.05
C PRO A 44 2.84 -13.25 -11.58
N SER A 45 4.06 -12.84 -11.29
CA SER A 45 4.61 -12.68 -9.92
C SER A 45 5.76 -11.67 -9.92
N LEU A 46 6.20 -11.25 -8.72
CA LEU A 46 7.34 -10.34 -8.52
C LEU A 46 8.54 -11.10 -7.90
N ASP A 47 8.96 -12.18 -8.55
CA ASP A 47 10.01 -13.06 -8.01
C ASP A 47 11.43 -12.67 -8.45
N THR A 48 11.55 -11.77 -9.43
CA THR A 48 12.84 -11.31 -9.96
C THR A 48 12.81 -9.81 -10.21
N ASP A 49 13.99 -9.18 -10.25
CA ASP A 49 14.13 -7.76 -10.60
C ASP A 49 13.57 -7.45 -11.99
N ALA A 50 13.66 -8.39 -12.93
CA ALA A 50 13.07 -8.23 -14.26
C ALA A 50 11.54 -8.21 -14.21
N ALA A 51 10.93 -9.04 -13.37
CA ALA A 51 9.49 -9.05 -13.17
C ALA A 51 9.02 -7.76 -12.45
N VAL A 52 9.76 -7.27 -11.46
CA VAL A 52 9.48 -5.99 -10.80
C VAL A 52 9.49 -4.83 -11.80
N ARG A 53 10.51 -4.75 -12.66
CA ARG A 53 10.56 -3.71 -13.72
C ARG A 53 9.41 -3.81 -14.73
N ARG A 54 9.08 -5.02 -15.21
CA ARG A 54 7.95 -5.23 -16.12
C ARG A 54 6.61 -4.86 -15.48
N SER A 55 6.46 -5.13 -14.20
CA SER A 55 5.31 -4.69 -13.42
C SER A 55 5.21 -3.16 -13.40
N GLU A 56 6.31 -2.48 -13.11
CA GLU A 56 6.36 -1.01 -13.09
C GLU A 56 5.96 -0.40 -14.43
N GLU A 57 6.44 -0.95 -15.54
CA GLU A 57 6.09 -0.51 -16.91
C GLU A 57 4.59 -0.69 -17.19
N ALA A 58 4.02 -1.84 -16.84
CA ALA A 58 2.60 -2.12 -17.04
C ALA A 58 1.70 -1.23 -16.17
N VAL A 59 2.04 -1.05 -14.90
CA VAL A 59 1.32 -0.18 -13.97
C VAL A 59 1.40 1.28 -14.41
N ALA A 60 2.55 1.74 -14.94
CA ALA A 60 2.71 3.10 -15.43
C ALA A 60 1.73 3.42 -16.58
N VAL A 61 1.43 2.45 -17.45
CA VAL A 61 0.43 2.61 -18.51
C VAL A 61 -0.96 2.77 -17.89
N ALA A 62 -1.36 1.84 -17.03
CA ALA A 62 -2.69 1.85 -16.41
C ALA A 62 -2.95 3.13 -15.57
N LEU A 63 -1.95 3.59 -14.80
CA LEU A 63 -2.05 4.82 -14.02
C LEU A 63 -2.12 6.07 -14.91
N ARG A 64 -1.41 6.08 -16.04
CA ARG A 64 -1.49 7.18 -17.00
C ARG A 64 -2.90 7.31 -17.58
N ASP A 65 -3.50 6.16 -17.96
CA ASP A 65 -4.84 6.13 -18.53
C ASP A 65 -5.89 6.55 -17.48
N ALA A 66 -5.75 6.08 -16.23
CA ALA A 66 -6.63 6.50 -15.13
C ALA A 66 -6.53 8.01 -14.83
N ARG A 67 -5.34 8.61 -14.95
CA ARG A 67 -5.15 10.05 -14.72
C ARG A 67 -5.79 10.93 -15.77
N ALA A 68 -6.07 10.40 -16.95
CA ALA A 68 -6.79 11.10 -18.02
C ALA A 68 -8.32 10.97 -17.89
N ASP A 69 -8.81 10.15 -16.97
CA ASP A 69 -10.24 9.89 -16.76
C ASP A 69 -10.75 10.68 -15.53
N SER A 70 -11.57 11.68 -15.79
CA SER A 70 -12.19 12.52 -14.74
C SER A 70 -13.20 11.79 -13.85
N ALA A 71 -13.42 10.49 -14.07
CA ALA A 71 -14.25 9.67 -13.18
C ALA A 71 -13.54 9.32 -11.85
N TRP A 72 -12.24 9.61 -11.73
CA TRP A 72 -11.43 9.29 -10.57
C TRP A 72 -10.97 10.54 -9.83
N ASP A 73 -11.04 10.51 -8.50
CA ASP A 73 -10.50 11.55 -7.62
C ASP A 73 -9.04 11.24 -7.22
N ALA A 74 -8.64 9.97 -7.24
CA ALA A 74 -7.29 9.51 -6.93
C ALA A 74 -6.97 8.21 -7.67
N ALA A 75 -5.68 7.89 -7.82
CA ALA A 75 -5.21 6.61 -8.33
C ALA A 75 -4.02 6.08 -7.50
N PHE A 76 -3.88 4.75 -7.42
CA PHE A 76 -2.73 4.12 -6.76
C PHE A 76 -2.51 2.68 -7.24
N PRO A 77 -1.27 2.15 -7.17
CA PRO A 77 -1.00 0.74 -7.40
C PRO A 77 -1.40 -0.09 -6.18
N ASP A 78 -2.03 -1.26 -6.38
CA ASP A 78 -2.27 -2.27 -5.33
C ASP A 78 -0.98 -3.02 -5.00
N CYS A 79 0.03 -2.28 -4.57
CA CYS A 79 1.35 -2.83 -4.27
C CYS A 79 2.14 -1.92 -3.32
N VAL A 80 2.72 -2.52 -2.27
CA VAL A 80 3.58 -1.81 -1.32
C VAL A 80 4.92 -1.37 -1.93
N LEU A 81 5.27 -1.84 -3.12
CA LEU A 81 6.45 -1.33 -3.85
C LEU A 81 6.21 0.01 -4.55
N ASP A 82 4.98 0.51 -4.55
CA ASP A 82 4.61 1.76 -5.21
C ASP A 82 5.09 1.84 -6.68
N PRO A 83 4.84 0.80 -7.54
CA PRO A 83 5.29 0.85 -8.91
C PRO A 83 4.70 2.07 -9.62
N ALA A 84 5.55 2.79 -10.36
CA ALA A 84 5.21 4.01 -11.10
C ALA A 84 4.69 5.19 -10.25
N VAL A 85 4.81 5.14 -8.93
CA VAL A 85 4.52 6.28 -8.06
C VAL A 85 5.71 7.24 -8.08
N PRO A 86 5.52 8.53 -8.41
CA PRO A 86 6.61 9.50 -8.43
C PRO A 86 7.13 9.79 -7.01
N ALA A 87 8.45 9.88 -6.85
CA ALA A 87 9.07 10.28 -5.58
C ALA A 87 8.70 11.73 -5.20
N ALA A 88 8.73 12.64 -6.18
CA ALA A 88 8.29 14.03 -6.04
C ALA A 88 6.82 14.20 -6.49
N VAL A 89 6.24 15.36 -6.20
CA VAL A 89 4.90 15.70 -6.66
C VAL A 89 4.87 15.71 -8.19
N GLY A 90 4.01 14.88 -8.77
CA GLY A 90 3.79 14.80 -10.22
C GLY A 90 2.67 15.72 -10.65
N GLY A 91 2.76 16.26 -11.90
CA GLY A 91 1.66 16.98 -12.54
C GLY A 91 0.57 16.01 -13.03
N GLY A 92 -0.66 16.51 -13.18
CA GLY A 92 -1.81 15.77 -13.74
C GLY A 92 -3.07 16.01 -12.89
N ASP A 93 -4.24 15.80 -13.51
CA ASP A 93 -5.53 16.14 -12.91
C ASP A 93 -5.90 15.17 -11.77
N VAL A 94 -5.56 13.88 -11.91
CA VAL A 94 -5.80 12.87 -10.87
C VAL A 94 -4.47 12.56 -10.15
N PRO A 95 -4.37 12.78 -8.83
CA PRO A 95 -3.17 12.47 -8.06
C PRO A 95 -2.91 10.96 -7.97
N VAL A 96 -1.62 10.60 -8.07
CA VAL A 96 -1.17 9.20 -7.87
C VAL A 96 -0.52 9.08 -6.50
N HIS A 97 -1.06 8.21 -5.68
CA HIS A 97 -0.60 7.92 -4.33
C HIS A 97 0.13 6.59 -4.25
N GLY A 98 1.00 6.43 -3.25
CA GLY A 98 1.69 5.19 -2.98
C GLY A 98 1.30 4.63 -1.61
N LEU A 99 1.06 3.33 -1.52
CA LEU A 99 0.75 2.67 -0.24
C LEU A 99 1.95 2.75 0.71
N LEU A 100 3.17 2.49 0.21
CA LEU A 100 4.41 2.64 0.98
C LEU A 100 4.66 4.11 1.33
N LYS A 101 4.58 5.00 0.34
CA LYS A 101 4.87 6.43 0.52
C LYS A 101 4.02 7.04 1.61
N LEU A 102 2.71 6.77 1.60
CA LEU A 102 1.78 7.27 2.60
C LEU A 102 2.01 6.62 3.97
N SER A 103 2.09 5.30 4.05
CA SER A 103 2.19 4.60 5.33
C SER A 103 3.54 4.80 6.01
N ALA A 104 4.65 4.65 5.28
CA ALA A 104 5.99 4.88 5.81
C ALA A 104 6.24 6.36 6.14
N GLY A 105 5.76 7.28 5.28
CA GLY A 105 5.80 8.72 5.53
C GLY A 105 5.02 9.12 6.78
N HIS A 106 3.85 8.53 7.01
CA HIS A 106 3.06 8.74 8.22
C HIS A 106 3.82 8.28 9.49
N LEU A 107 4.45 7.10 9.46
CA LEU A 107 5.24 6.61 10.59
C LEU A 107 6.44 7.53 10.87
N ALA A 108 7.15 7.94 9.82
CA ALA A 108 8.27 8.86 9.94
C ALA A 108 7.85 10.23 10.52
N ALA A 109 6.73 10.79 10.06
CA ALA A 109 6.18 12.05 10.58
C ALA A 109 5.79 11.97 12.07
N ARG A 110 5.48 10.77 12.57
CA ARG A 110 5.23 10.50 14.00
C ARG A 110 6.50 10.27 14.81
N GLY A 111 7.68 10.31 14.18
CA GLY A 111 8.95 10.00 14.82
C GLY A 111 9.14 8.50 15.10
N GLU A 112 8.33 7.63 14.51
CA GLU A 112 8.45 6.19 14.68
C GLU A 112 9.56 5.62 13.78
N ARG A 113 10.41 4.76 14.36
CA ARG A 113 11.34 3.94 13.59
C ARG A 113 10.62 2.67 13.15
N PHE A 114 10.61 2.40 11.84
CA PHE A 114 9.87 1.26 11.30
C PHE A 114 10.77 0.30 10.53
N GLY A 115 10.37 -0.97 10.49
CA GLY A 115 10.88 -1.98 9.57
C GLY A 115 9.82 -2.37 8.57
N ALA A 116 10.16 -3.28 7.66
CA ALA A 116 9.20 -3.92 6.77
C ALA A 116 9.49 -5.42 6.63
N VAL A 117 8.47 -6.21 6.43
CA VAL A 117 8.58 -7.63 6.06
C VAL A 117 8.08 -7.82 4.64
N VAL A 118 8.79 -8.63 3.85
CA VAL A 118 8.47 -8.88 2.45
C VAL A 118 8.61 -10.36 2.11
N ARG A 119 8.01 -10.79 1.01
CA ARG A 119 7.96 -12.19 0.62
C ARG A 119 9.32 -12.75 0.16
N ASN A 120 10.04 -12.03 -0.69
CA ASN A 120 11.29 -12.48 -1.32
C ASN A 120 12.33 -11.36 -1.47
N GLU A 121 13.55 -11.73 -1.87
CA GLU A 121 14.68 -10.83 -2.01
C GLU A 121 14.47 -9.72 -3.07
N ALA A 122 13.86 -10.04 -4.22
CA ALA A 122 13.62 -9.05 -5.26
C ALA A 122 12.69 -7.92 -4.78
N ILE A 123 11.64 -8.29 -4.03
CA ILE A 123 10.73 -7.34 -3.38
C ILE A 123 11.46 -6.55 -2.30
N GLY A 124 12.33 -7.19 -1.51
CA GLY A 124 13.11 -6.55 -0.44
C GLY A 124 14.08 -5.49 -0.97
N ALA A 125 14.80 -5.82 -2.04
CA ALA A 125 15.72 -4.90 -2.71
C ALA A 125 14.96 -3.68 -3.28
N GLU A 126 13.82 -3.90 -3.94
CA GLU A 126 12.99 -2.82 -4.49
C GLU A 126 12.42 -1.92 -3.39
N LEU A 127 11.86 -2.50 -2.33
CA LEU A 127 11.31 -1.74 -1.21
C LEU A 127 12.38 -0.87 -0.54
N THR A 128 13.58 -1.39 -0.34
CA THR A 128 14.72 -0.64 0.19
C THR A 128 15.06 0.54 -0.72
N ARG A 129 15.08 0.33 -2.04
CA ARG A 129 15.33 1.38 -3.04
C ARG A 129 14.24 2.47 -3.01
N ARG A 130 12.97 2.07 -2.87
CA ARG A 130 11.84 3.02 -2.76
C ARG A 130 11.93 3.87 -1.48
N LEU A 131 12.23 3.26 -0.34
CA LEU A 131 12.43 3.99 0.92
C LEU A 131 13.55 5.04 0.80
N ALA A 132 14.65 4.70 0.13
CA ALA A 132 15.74 5.65 -0.14
C ALA A 132 15.28 6.79 -1.07
N ALA A 133 14.55 6.48 -2.15
CA ALA A 133 14.00 7.48 -3.06
C ALA A 133 13.01 8.46 -2.39
N TYR A 134 12.30 7.99 -1.36
CA TYR A 134 11.39 8.82 -0.55
C TYR A 134 12.09 9.57 0.59
N GLY A 135 13.41 9.41 0.77
CA GLY A 135 14.16 10.03 1.85
C GLY A 135 13.89 9.43 3.24
N LEU A 136 13.38 8.21 3.31
CA LEU A 136 12.92 7.57 4.55
C LEU A 136 13.94 6.59 5.16
N THR A 137 15.13 6.47 4.59
CA THR A 137 16.18 5.52 5.05
C THR A 137 16.55 5.74 6.54
N ALA A 138 16.61 6.97 7.01
CA ALA A 138 16.95 7.28 8.42
C ALA A 138 15.90 6.76 9.42
N HIS A 139 14.67 6.60 8.99
CA HIS A 139 13.56 6.07 9.80
C HIS A 139 13.42 4.54 9.71
N SER A 140 14.12 3.90 8.75
CA SER A 140 14.04 2.46 8.53
C SER A 140 14.98 1.68 9.46
N ALA A 141 14.46 0.65 10.09
CA ALA A 141 15.22 -0.39 10.79
C ALA A 141 15.65 -1.54 9.86
N GLY A 142 15.31 -1.43 8.56
CA GLY A 142 15.61 -2.41 7.53
C GLY A 142 14.39 -3.19 7.05
N VAL A 143 14.67 -4.12 6.14
CA VAL A 143 13.69 -5.03 5.54
C VAL A 143 14.07 -6.46 5.89
N GLU A 144 13.11 -7.26 6.29
CA GLU A 144 13.24 -8.70 6.52
C GLU A 144 12.50 -9.46 5.41
N VAL A 145 13.16 -10.47 4.88
CA VAL A 145 12.62 -11.36 3.85
C VAL A 145 12.08 -12.63 4.54
N LEU A 146 10.82 -12.97 4.23
CA LEU A 146 10.17 -14.16 4.77
C LEU A 146 10.52 -15.44 3.99
N ASP A 147 11.04 -15.29 2.77
CA ASP A 147 11.37 -16.37 1.84
C ASP A 147 10.19 -17.34 1.60
N LEU A 148 9.03 -16.76 1.34
CA LEU A 148 7.80 -17.50 1.11
C LEU A 148 7.51 -17.66 -0.39
N PRO A 149 6.94 -18.81 -0.81
CA PRO A 149 6.48 -19.00 -2.19
C PRO A 149 5.29 -18.06 -2.51
N PHE A 150 4.98 -17.93 -3.81
CA PHE A 150 3.93 -16.98 -4.25
C PHE A 150 2.54 -17.33 -3.72
N ASP A 151 2.21 -18.61 -3.60
CA ASP A 151 0.94 -19.11 -3.10
C ASP A 151 0.68 -18.82 -1.61
N ALA A 152 1.75 -18.54 -0.83
CA ALA A 152 1.62 -18.09 0.56
C ALA A 152 0.87 -16.74 0.69
N ILE A 153 0.72 -15.98 -0.40
CA ILE A 153 -0.11 -14.76 -0.42
C ILE A 153 -1.59 -15.08 -0.21
N ALA A 154 -2.05 -16.25 -0.66
CA ALA A 154 -3.42 -16.72 -0.45
C ALA A 154 -3.59 -17.47 0.89
N ASP A 155 -2.50 -17.80 1.58
CA ASP A 155 -2.48 -18.49 2.87
C ASP A 155 -2.08 -17.53 4.00
N THR A 156 -3.08 -16.85 4.55
CA THR A 156 -2.91 -15.90 5.66
C THR A 156 -2.25 -16.54 6.89
N ALA A 157 -2.52 -17.83 7.17
CA ALA A 157 -1.94 -18.51 8.33
C ALA A 157 -0.43 -18.73 8.15
N THR A 158 0.01 -19.21 6.99
CA THR A 158 1.44 -19.37 6.66
C THR A 158 2.17 -18.02 6.71
N TRP A 159 1.57 -16.97 6.16
CA TRP A 159 2.15 -15.61 6.22
C TRP A 159 2.30 -15.13 7.66
N ASN A 160 1.25 -15.19 8.46
CA ASN A 160 1.26 -14.70 9.84
C ASN A 160 2.20 -15.53 10.74
N ALA A 161 2.33 -16.85 10.51
CA ALA A 161 3.30 -17.69 11.22
C ALA A 161 4.76 -17.27 10.96
N ALA A 162 5.09 -16.84 9.73
CA ALA A 162 6.44 -16.39 9.38
C ALA A 162 6.80 -14.99 9.92
N LEU A 163 5.80 -14.18 10.34
CA LEU A 163 6.03 -12.81 10.80
C LEU A 163 6.81 -12.74 12.12
N GLY A 164 6.61 -13.68 13.05
CA GLY A 164 7.06 -13.55 14.44
C GLY A 164 8.55 -13.30 14.59
N GLU A 165 9.40 -14.14 13.98
CA GLU A 165 10.86 -13.99 14.04
C GLU A 165 11.37 -12.76 13.29
N ALA A 166 10.80 -12.46 12.11
CA ALA A 166 11.19 -11.31 11.32
C ALA A 166 10.89 -10.00 12.08
N VAL A 167 9.73 -9.92 12.75
CA VAL A 167 9.35 -8.78 13.58
C VAL A 167 10.27 -8.66 14.79
N ALA A 168 10.66 -9.76 15.44
CA ALA A 168 11.61 -9.73 16.55
C ALA A 168 12.96 -9.17 16.13
N ARG A 169 13.53 -9.63 15.00
CA ARG A 169 14.78 -9.10 14.45
C ARG A 169 14.71 -7.60 14.11
N LEU A 170 13.57 -7.14 13.60
CA LEU A 170 13.36 -5.70 13.34
C LEU A 170 13.25 -4.89 14.63
N ALA A 171 12.58 -5.42 15.65
CA ALA A 171 12.46 -4.79 16.96
C ALA A 171 13.83 -4.66 17.66
N GLU A 172 14.70 -5.67 17.57
CA GLU A 172 16.09 -5.61 18.05
C GLU A 172 16.91 -4.48 17.40
N ARG A 173 16.58 -4.14 16.14
CA ARG A 173 17.15 -2.98 15.42
C ARG A 173 16.44 -1.65 15.72
N GLY A 174 15.51 -1.67 16.67
CA GLY A 174 14.81 -0.49 17.17
C GLY A 174 13.52 -0.15 16.42
N ALA A 175 12.95 -1.06 15.62
CA ALA A 175 11.64 -0.85 15.03
C ALA A 175 10.55 -0.88 16.11
N THR A 176 9.70 0.14 16.15
CA THR A 176 8.49 0.18 16.96
C THR A 176 7.25 -0.24 16.16
N ALA A 177 7.36 -0.17 14.83
CA ALA A 177 6.34 -0.57 13.87
C ALA A 177 6.98 -1.38 12.73
N VAL A 178 6.25 -2.34 12.17
CA VAL A 178 6.69 -3.14 11.02
C VAL A 178 5.59 -3.11 9.96
N LEU A 179 5.93 -2.63 8.78
CA LEU A 179 5.03 -2.61 7.63
C LEU A 179 4.90 -4.04 7.04
N ASN A 180 3.66 -4.49 6.84
CA ASN A 180 3.40 -5.66 6.03
C ASN A 180 3.65 -5.33 4.56
N GLY A 181 4.70 -5.88 3.97
CA GLY A 181 5.12 -5.60 2.59
C GLY A 181 4.29 -6.31 1.51
N CYS A 182 3.08 -6.75 1.84
CA CYS A 182 2.13 -7.30 0.88
C CYS A 182 0.74 -6.68 1.07
N SER A 183 0.25 -5.94 0.07
CA SER A 183 -1.08 -5.31 0.07
C SER A 183 -2.23 -6.33 0.03
N ALA A 184 -1.95 -7.57 -0.38
CA ALA A 184 -2.95 -8.62 -0.60
C ALA A 184 -3.20 -9.52 0.62
N VAL A 185 -2.42 -9.39 1.70
CA VAL A 185 -2.50 -10.26 2.87
C VAL A 185 -3.04 -9.49 4.08
N ASP A 186 -4.04 -10.04 4.73
CA ASP A 186 -4.52 -9.54 6.01
C ASP A 186 -3.56 -9.96 7.13
N VAL A 187 -3.23 -9.03 8.01
CA VAL A 187 -2.37 -9.28 9.18
C VAL A 187 -3.23 -9.47 10.40
N GLU A 188 -3.05 -10.57 11.08
CA GLU A 188 -3.77 -10.85 12.33
C GLU A 188 -3.16 -10.08 13.50
N PRO A 189 -3.99 -9.54 14.41
CA PRO A 189 -3.51 -8.97 15.66
C PRO A 189 -2.78 -10.04 16.47
N ALA A 190 -1.50 -9.83 16.74
CA ALA A 190 -0.69 -10.72 17.56
C ALA A 190 0.14 -9.90 18.55
N ALA A 191 0.46 -10.51 19.71
CA ALA A 191 1.38 -9.93 20.67
C ALA A 191 2.84 -10.14 20.18
N LEU A 192 3.30 -9.26 19.29
CA LEU A 192 4.63 -9.27 18.72
C LEU A 192 5.53 -8.21 19.37
N ALA A 193 6.84 -8.34 19.16
CA ALA A 193 7.85 -7.42 19.70
C ALA A 193 7.73 -5.98 19.15
N ALA A 194 7.12 -5.81 17.98
CA ALA A 194 6.77 -4.51 17.40
C ALA A 194 5.37 -4.60 16.78
N ARG A 195 4.70 -3.45 16.65
CA ARG A 195 3.35 -3.36 16.08
C ARG A 195 3.38 -3.60 14.58
N ILE A 196 2.59 -4.55 14.10
CA ILE A 196 2.37 -4.73 12.65
C ILE A 196 1.45 -3.62 12.12
N VAL A 197 1.82 -3.09 10.98
CA VAL A 197 1.09 -2.04 10.27
C VAL A 197 0.67 -2.56 8.90
N ASP A 198 -0.62 -2.50 8.62
CA ASP A 198 -1.15 -2.71 7.28
C ASP A 198 -1.04 -1.41 6.48
N PRO A 199 -0.12 -1.32 5.49
CA PRO A 199 0.09 -0.12 4.71
C PRO A 199 -1.13 0.27 3.89
N THR A 200 -1.93 -0.70 3.42
CA THR A 200 -3.18 -0.43 2.69
C THR A 200 -4.18 0.27 3.59
N ALA A 201 -4.44 -0.26 4.78
CA ALA A 201 -5.38 0.34 5.72
C ALA A 201 -4.96 1.76 6.16
N VAL A 202 -3.65 2.00 6.35
CA VAL A 202 -3.13 3.33 6.68
C VAL A 202 -3.29 4.29 5.50
N ALA A 203 -2.90 3.86 4.30
CA ALA A 203 -2.98 4.70 3.10
C ALA A 203 -4.42 5.13 2.79
N LEU A 204 -5.38 4.21 2.85
CA LEU A 204 -6.79 4.52 2.59
C LEU A 204 -7.36 5.56 3.57
N ARG A 205 -6.97 5.48 4.85
CA ARG A 205 -7.36 6.50 5.85
C ARG A 205 -6.74 7.86 5.54
N LEU A 206 -5.48 7.89 5.13
CA LEU A 206 -4.78 9.14 4.80
C LEU A 206 -5.32 9.79 3.53
N LEU A 207 -5.85 9.02 2.58
CA LEU A 207 -6.51 9.57 1.39
C LEU A 207 -7.77 10.38 1.73
N THR A 208 -8.40 10.13 2.87
CA THR A 208 -9.66 10.79 3.26
C THR A 208 -9.50 11.81 4.39
N VAL A 209 -8.28 12.07 4.86
CA VAL A 209 -8.05 12.98 6.01
C VAL A 209 -8.58 14.39 5.76
N ASP A 210 -8.45 14.89 4.54
CA ASP A 210 -8.88 16.26 4.19
C ASP A 210 -10.30 16.31 3.59
N GLU A 211 -10.97 15.16 3.46
CA GLU A 211 -12.35 15.11 2.97
C GLU A 211 -13.30 15.56 4.07
N THR A 212 -14.00 16.67 3.87
CA THR A 212 -15.06 17.10 4.78
C THR A 212 -16.18 16.05 4.78
N PRO A 213 -16.57 15.48 5.94
CA PRO A 213 -17.67 14.52 5.96
C PRO A 213 -18.92 15.15 5.34
N ALA A 214 -19.52 14.49 4.37
CA ALA A 214 -20.78 14.90 3.79
C ALA A 214 -21.83 14.99 4.93
N GLY A 215 -22.22 16.19 5.35
CA GLY A 215 -23.13 16.44 6.47
C GLY A 215 -22.63 17.44 7.52
N ALA A 216 -21.36 17.84 7.51
CA ALA A 216 -20.86 18.87 8.43
C ALA A 216 -21.20 20.32 8.00
N ALA A 217 -21.65 20.51 6.77
CA ALA A 217 -21.96 21.84 6.22
C ALA A 217 -23.34 22.40 6.66
N GLU A 218 -24.26 21.58 7.16
CA GLU A 218 -25.61 22.05 7.52
C GLU A 218 -25.73 22.58 8.95
N SER A 219 -24.70 22.44 9.80
CA SER A 219 -24.81 22.77 11.24
C SER A 219 -24.36 24.20 11.59
N VAL A 220 -23.77 24.96 10.68
CA VAL A 220 -23.20 26.29 10.99
C VAL A 220 -24.13 27.45 10.63
N GLU A 221 -25.10 27.28 9.75
CA GLU A 221 -26.02 28.36 9.36
C GLU A 221 -27.16 28.63 10.35
N GLY A 222 -27.39 27.73 11.32
CA GLY A 222 -28.44 27.87 12.32
C GLY A 222 -28.09 28.68 13.58
N ALA A 223 -26.81 28.99 13.81
CA ALA A 223 -26.34 29.59 15.08
C ALA A 223 -26.10 31.10 15.07
N VAL A 224 -26.37 31.79 13.96
CA VAL A 224 -26.10 33.26 13.82
C VAL A 224 -27.39 34.09 13.81
N ARG A 225 -28.55 33.50 14.08
CA ARG A 225 -29.81 34.27 14.28
C ARG A 225 -30.47 33.87 15.58
N ALA A 226 -29.95 34.34 16.72
CA ALA A 226 -30.63 34.49 17.98
C ALA A 226 -29.98 35.63 18.78
#